data_8d64b22f2a4400e052fdfdc40466f515
#
_entry.id   8d64b22f2a4400e052fdfdc40466f515
#
_cell.length_a   1.000
_cell.length_b   1.000
_cell.length_c   1.000
_cell.angle_alpha   90.00
_cell.angle_beta   90.00
_cell.angle_gamma   90.00
#
_symmetry.space_group_name_H-M   'P 1'
#
loop_
_entity.id
_entity.type
_entity.pdbx_description
1 polymer ?
#
loop_
_entity_poly.entity_id
_entity_poly.type
_entity_poly.pdbx_seq_one_letter_code
_entity_poly.pdbx_strand_id
1 'polypeptide(L)'
;TDGDVVATYIFKCAQELDDNFIPSDNRYVVLTPAMFYALIQSAKAVNRDWSPNTTGSYQDGSVFQVAGMNILKSSHIQTSNYTAATGENNSYVDGTNTANEPDNFASTQFLAFHSSAVGTVKLKDISIEAEYDMRRQGSLMVAKAAVGHGVLRPEACVKVYT
;
A
#
# COMPACT_ATOMS: atom_id res chain seq x y z
N THR A 1 -2.77 -14.19 -14.06
CA THR A 1 -2.68 -12.76 -14.47
C THR A 1 -1.38 -12.59 -15.24
N ASP A 2 -1.47 -12.01 -16.43
CA ASP A 2 -0.31 -11.75 -17.27
C ASP A 2 0.44 -10.50 -16.76
N GLY A 3 1.77 -10.56 -16.69
CA GLY A 3 2.59 -9.44 -16.23
C GLY A 3 2.49 -8.19 -17.11
N ASP A 4 2.24 -8.35 -18.40
CA ASP A 4 2.03 -7.25 -19.33
C ASP A 4 0.72 -6.49 -19.02
N VAL A 5 -0.30 -7.20 -18.56
CA VAL A 5 -1.56 -6.60 -18.11
C VAL A 5 -1.34 -5.78 -16.84
N VAL A 6 -0.57 -6.30 -15.88
CA VAL A 6 -0.22 -5.56 -14.65
C VAL A 6 0.52 -4.28 -14.99
N ALA A 7 1.52 -4.34 -15.87
CA ALA A 7 2.26 -3.16 -16.34
C ALA A 7 1.31 -2.12 -16.98
N THR A 8 0.37 -2.56 -17.82
CA THR A 8 -0.61 -1.67 -18.47
C THR A 8 -1.49 -0.95 -17.45
N TYR A 9 -1.93 -1.64 -16.40
CA TYR A 9 -2.71 -1.00 -15.33
C TYR A 9 -1.88 0.00 -14.50
N ILE A 10 -0.59 -0.27 -14.29
CA ILE A 10 0.32 0.69 -13.62
C ILE A 10 0.43 1.98 -14.45
N PHE A 11 0.55 1.89 -15.78
CA PHE A 11 0.54 3.08 -16.66
C PHE A 11 -0.79 3.83 -16.61
N LYS A 12 -1.93 3.13 -16.53
CA LYS A 12 -3.24 3.79 -16.35
C LYS A 12 -3.34 4.52 -15.02
N CYS A 13 -2.83 3.94 -13.94
CA CYS A 13 -2.78 4.63 -12.65
C CYS A 13 -1.89 5.89 -12.70
N ALA A 14 -0.75 5.83 -13.42
CA ALA A 14 0.08 7.00 -13.62
C ALA A 14 -0.67 8.11 -14.37
N GLN A 15 -1.40 7.75 -15.43
CA GLN A 15 -2.24 8.68 -16.18
C GLN A 15 -3.31 9.32 -15.29
N GLU A 16 -4.02 8.56 -14.48
CA GLU A 16 -5.07 9.06 -13.59
C GLU A 16 -4.52 10.01 -12.52
N LEU A 17 -3.33 9.70 -11.97
CA LEU A 17 -2.65 10.62 -11.06
C LEU A 17 -2.21 11.92 -11.75
N ASP A 18 -1.82 11.87 -13.02
CA ASP A 18 -1.51 13.08 -13.82
C ASP A 18 -2.76 13.90 -14.10
N ASP A 19 -3.88 13.25 -14.45
CA ASP A 19 -5.18 13.90 -14.66
C ASP A 19 -5.68 14.61 -13.39
N ASN A 20 -5.34 14.09 -12.22
CA ASN A 20 -5.62 14.70 -10.93
C ASN A 20 -4.59 15.75 -10.48
N PHE A 21 -3.67 16.15 -11.36
CA PHE A 21 -2.62 17.13 -11.06
C PHE A 21 -1.73 16.77 -9.87
N ILE A 22 -1.42 15.50 -9.69
CA ILE A 22 -0.51 15.03 -8.66
C ILE A 22 0.94 15.08 -9.18
N PRO A 23 1.92 15.60 -8.40
CA PRO A 23 3.32 15.59 -8.79
C PRO A 23 3.82 14.20 -9.15
N SER A 24 4.76 14.12 -10.11
CA SER A 24 5.32 12.85 -10.58
C SER A 24 6.33 12.21 -9.62
N ASP A 25 6.86 12.99 -8.69
CA ASP A 25 7.82 12.52 -7.67
C ASP A 25 7.09 11.83 -6.52
N ASN A 26 7.81 10.94 -5.82
CA ASN A 26 7.30 10.25 -4.62
C ASN A 26 5.98 9.49 -4.84
N ARG A 27 5.80 8.92 -6.03
CA ARG A 27 4.71 8.01 -6.32
C ARG A 27 5.14 6.57 -6.04
N TYR A 28 4.25 5.83 -5.44
CA TYR A 28 4.47 4.44 -5.05
C TYR A 28 3.33 3.57 -5.54
N VAL A 29 3.67 2.35 -5.94
CA VAL A 29 2.71 1.28 -6.24
C VAL A 29 2.97 0.14 -5.29
N VAL A 30 1.95 -0.27 -4.55
CA VAL A 30 2.01 -1.44 -3.66
C VAL A 30 1.27 -2.58 -4.32
N LEU A 31 1.99 -3.64 -4.67
CA LEU A 31 1.46 -4.83 -5.31
C LEU A 31 1.30 -5.97 -4.32
N THR A 32 0.29 -6.80 -4.53
CA THR A 32 0.24 -8.12 -3.89
C THR A 32 1.39 -8.99 -4.39
N PRO A 33 1.86 -9.97 -3.61
CA PRO A 33 2.95 -10.86 -4.05
C PRO A 33 2.68 -11.56 -5.38
N ALA A 34 1.43 -11.97 -5.62
CA ALA A 34 1.04 -12.62 -6.87
C ALA A 34 1.23 -11.70 -8.08
N MET A 35 0.81 -10.42 -7.98
CA MET A 35 0.97 -9.44 -9.04
C MET A 35 2.42 -9.02 -9.24
N PHE A 36 3.19 -8.94 -8.16
CA PHE A 36 4.60 -8.61 -8.23
C PHE A 36 5.40 -9.68 -9.00
N TYR A 37 5.18 -10.95 -8.70
CA TYR A 37 5.86 -12.04 -9.43
C TYR A 37 5.36 -12.20 -10.87
N ALA A 38 4.10 -11.90 -11.14
CA ALA A 38 3.59 -11.84 -12.52
C ALA A 38 4.29 -10.70 -13.31
N LEU A 39 4.48 -9.53 -12.68
CA LEU A 39 5.16 -8.40 -13.29
C LEU A 39 6.64 -8.74 -13.64
N ILE A 40 7.36 -9.43 -12.75
CA ILE A 40 8.75 -9.86 -13.00
C ILE A 40 8.84 -10.84 -14.18
N GLN A 41 7.82 -11.66 -14.40
CA GLN A 41 7.77 -12.57 -15.54
C GLN A 41 7.52 -11.86 -16.87
N SER A 42 7.09 -10.60 -16.85
CA SER A 42 6.95 -9.79 -18.06
C SER A 42 8.31 -9.40 -18.62
N ALA A 43 8.56 -9.76 -19.87
CA ALA A 43 9.80 -9.41 -20.56
C ALA A 43 10.04 -7.89 -20.65
N LYS A 44 8.96 -7.09 -20.69
CA LYS A 44 9.04 -5.63 -20.77
C LYS A 44 9.47 -4.99 -19.46
N ALA A 45 9.07 -5.54 -18.32
CA ALA A 45 9.39 -4.97 -17.01
C ALA A 45 10.86 -5.21 -16.61
N VAL A 46 11.51 -6.22 -17.17
CA VAL A 46 12.88 -6.65 -16.80
C VAL A 46 13.91 -6.36 -17.87
N ASN A 47 13.49 -6.00 -19.08
CA ASN A 47 14.41 -5.82 -20.20
C ASN A 47 15.24 -4.52 -20.04
N ARG A 48 16.57 -4.67 -19.98
CA ARG A 48 17.53 -3.57 -19.87
C ARG A 48 17.50 -2.60 -21.04
N ASP A 49 17.11 -3.07 -22.23
CA ASP A 49 17.05 -2.25 -23.45
C ASP A 49 15.95 -1.17 -23.37
N TRP A 50 14.93 -1.41 -22.54
CA TRP A 50 13.81 -0.47 -22.34
C TRP A 50 14.04 0.49 -21.17
N SER A 51 14.97 0.21 -20.28
CA SER A 51 15.21 1.02 -19.11
C SER A 51 16.70 1.01 -18.74
N PRO A 52 17.51 1.88 -19.33
CA PRO A 52 18.97 1.92 -19.11
C PRO A 52 19.36 2.21 -17.66
N ASN A 53 18.47 2.80 -16.87
CA ASN A 53 18.69 3.10 -15.46
C ASN A 53 18.02 2.12 -14.50
N THR A 54 17.40 1.05 -14.99
CA THR A 54 16.66 0.13 -14.12
C THR A 54 17.58 -0.93 -13.57
N THR A 55 17.64 -0.99 -12.29
CA THR A 55 18.28 -2.02 -11.47
C THR A 55 17.39 -3.25 -11.29
N GLY A 56 16.37 -3.43 -12.14
CA GLY A 56 15.55 -4.65 -12.18
C GLY A 56 16.33 -5.82 -12.76
N SER A 57 16.30 -6.97 -12.12
CA SER A 57 16.95 -8.19 -12.58
C SER A 57 16.02 -9.38 -12.43
N TYR A 58 15.84 -10.13 -13.51
CA TYR A 58 15.12 -11.39 -13.44
C TYR A 58 15.79 -12.39 -12.48
N GLN A 59 17.12 -12.38 -12.45
CA GLN A 59 17.91 -13.25 -11.58
C GLN A 59 17.68 -12.90 -10.09
N ASP A 60 17.61 -11.62 -9.77
CA ASP A 60 17.42 -11.15 -8.39
C ASP A 60 15.94 -11.03 -8.02
N GLY A 61 15.03 -11.27 -8.97
CA GLY A 61 13.59 -11.16 -8.77
C GLY A 61 13.14 -9.76 -8.30
N SER A 62 13.76 -8.71 -8.85
CA SER A 62 13.51 -7.33 -8.44
C SER A 62 13.07 -6.46 -9.60
N VAL A 63 12.03 -5.65 -9.37
CA VAL A 63 11.60 -4.54 -10.24
C VAL A 63 11.43 -3.35 -9.33
N PHE A 64 12.19 -2.27 -9.57
CA PHE A 64 12.19 -1.11 -8.67
C PHE A 64 11.25 -0.01 -9.13
N GLN A 65 11.10 0.19 -10.44
CA GLN A 65 10.35 1.31 -10.98
C GLN A 65 9.66 0.95 -12.30
N VAL A 66 8.38 1.31 -12.43
CA VAL A 66 7.60 1.25 -13.67
C VAL A 66 6.78 2.54 -13.78
N ALA A 67 6.73 3.13 -14.98
CA ALA A 67 6.03 4.39 -15.23
C ALA A 67 6.42 5.54 -14.27
N GLY A 68 7.69 5.60 -13.86
CA GLY A 68 8.17 6.60 -12.90
C GLY A 68 7.74 6.37 -11.45
N MET A 69 7.01 5.30 -11.15
CA MET A 69 6.54 4.95 -9.81
C MET A 69 7.39 3.85 -9.18
N ASN A 70 7.71 4.00 -7.91
CA ASN A 70 8.44 3.00 -7.15
C ASN A 70 7.52 1.82 -6.79
N ILE A 71 7.99 0.61 -7.01
CA ILE A 71 7.22 -0.62 -6.78
C ILE A 71 7.58 -1.23 -5.43
N LEU A 72 6.57 -1.48 -4.63
CA LEU A 72 6.64 -2.14 -3.34
C LEU A 72 5.80 -3.41 -3.35
N LYS A 73 6.25 -4.42 -2.62
CA LYS A 73 5.52 -5.67 -2.44
C LYS A 73 4.99 -5.75 -1.01
N SER A 74 3.68 -6.01 -0.85
CA SER A 74 3.07 -6.19 0.47
C SER A 74 1.96 -7.24 0.42
N SER A 75 1.92 -8.11 1.44
CA SER A 75 0.82 -9.04 1.67
C SER A 75 -0.31 -8.44 2.51
N HIS A 76 -0.16 -7.20 3.00
CA HIS A 76 -1.13 -6.53 3.86
C HIS A 76 -2.19 -5.73 3.08
N ILE A 77 -2.22 -5.85 1.76
CA ILE A 77 -3.27 -5.23 0.96
C ILE A 77 -4.60 -5.91 1.31
N GLN A 78 -5.57 -5.10 1.69
CA GLN A 78 -6.92 -5.58 1.97
C GLN A 78 -7.58 -6.05 0.66
N THR A 79 -7.97 -7.31 0.63
CA THR A 79 -8.60 -7.96 -0.55
C THR A 79 -10.03 -8.42 -0.30
N SER A 80 -10.53 -8.26 0.93
CA SER A 80 -11.88 -8.60 1.33
C SER A 80 -12.53 -7.45 2.09
N ASN A 81 -13.84 -7.32 1.98
CA ASN A 81 -14.56 -6.31 2.73
C ASN A 81 -14.57 -6.64 4.22
N TYR A 82 -14.50 -5.61 5.04
CA TYR A 82 -14.83 -5.73 6.45
C TYR A 82 -16.33 -5.90 6.58
N THR A 83 -16.75 -6.96 7.27
CA THR A 83 -18.14 -7.15 7.66
C THR A 83 -18.26 -7.02 9.17
N ALA A 84 -19.43 -6.60 9.65
CA ALA A 84 -19.71 -6.52 11.09
C ALA A 84 -19.50 -7.86 11.83
N ALA A 85 -19.54 -8.98 11.10
CA ALA A 85 -19.30 -10.32 11.64
C ALA A 85 -17.82 -10.61 11.97
N THR A 86 -16.87 -9.83 11.46
CA THR A 86 -15.42 -9.99 11.74
C THR A 86 -14.95 -9.23 12.98
N GLY A 87 -15.86 -8.61 13.73
CA GLY A 87 -15.53 -7.94 15.00
C GLY A 87 -14.80 -6.59 14.87
N GLU A 88 -14.51 -6.16 13.66
CA GLU A 88 -13.94 -4.86 13.38
C GLU A 88 -15.06 -3.81 13.44
N ASN A 89 -15.15 -3.10 14.55
CA ASN A 89 -16.14 -2.06 14.76
C ASN A 89 -15.71 -0.77 14.04
N ASN A 90 -15.56 -0.85 12.72
CA ASN A 90 -15.30 0.31 11.91
C ASN A 90 -16.64 0.95 11.55
N SER A 91 -16.96 2.07 12.20
CA SER A 91 -18.22 2.83 11.99
C SER A 91 -18.34 3.42 10.57
N TYR A 92 -17.37 3.18 9.70
CA TYR A 92 -17.39 3.55 8.29
C TYR A 92 -17.94 2.46 7.36
N VAL A 93 -18.13 1.25 7.86
CA VAL A 93 -18.67 0.15 7.05
C VAL A 93 -20.16 0.02 7.36
N ASP A 94 -20.96 0.76 6.63
CA ASP A 94 -22.39 0.46 6.50
C ASP A 94 -22.52 -0.91 5.80
N GLY A 95 -23.19 -1.87 6.44
CA GLY A 95 -23.26 -3.28 6.02
C GLY A 95 -23.94 -3.57 4.67
N THR A 96 -24.10 -2.55 3.81
CA THR A 96 -24.67 -2.61 2.46
C THR A 96 -23.67 -2.27 1.37
N ASN A 97 -22.44 -2.75 1.51
CA ASN A 97 -21.36 -2.44 0.59
C ASN A 97 -21.64 -2.98 -0.82
N THR A 98 -22.10 -2.14 -1.73
CA THR A 98 -22.27 -2.45 -3.14
C THR A 98 -20.94 -2.34 -3.88
N ALA A 99 -20.80 -3.02 -5.01
CA ALA A 99 -19.52 -3.08 -5.77
C ALA A 99 -18.92 -1.73 -6.15
N ASN A 100 -19.68 -0.65 -6.10
CA ASN A 100 -19.27 0.71 -6.47
C ASN A 100 -18.96 1.62 -5.27
N GLU A 101 -19.04 1.12 -4.04
CA GLU A 101 -18.74 1.92 -2.86
C GLU A 101 -17.23 2.10 -2.70
N PRO A 102 -16.75 3.28 -2.26
CA PRO A 102 -15.33 3.53 -2.06
C PRO A 102 -14.69 2.60 -1.02
N ASP A 103 -15.50 2.08 -0.10
CA ASP A 103 -15.08 1.18 0.97
C ASP A 103 -15.08 -0.30 0.58
N ASN A 104 -15.45 -0.61 -0.67
CA ASN A 104 -15.40 -1.97 -1.16
C ASN A 104 -13.96 -2.38 -1.47
N PHE A 105 -13.38 -3.23 -0.63
CA PHE A 105 -12.05 -3.80 -0.81
C PHE A 105 -12.05 -5.15 -1.52
N ALA A 106 -13.23 -5.68 -1.86
CA ALA A 106 -13.32 -6.94 -2.59
C ALA A 106 -12.56 -6.83 -3.92
N SER A 107 -11.81 -7.87 -4.25
CA SER A 107 -11.03 -7.95 -5.49
C SER A 107 -9.96 -6.87 -5.68
N THR A 108 -9.53 -6.16 -4.62
CA THR A 108 -8.42 -5.22 -4.70
C THR A 108 -7.14 -5.96 -5.08
N GLN A 109 -6.51 -5.54 -6.17
CA GLN A 109 -5.30 -6.15 -6.69
C GLN A 109 -4.05 -5.39 -6.23
N PHE A 110 -4.08 -4.07 -6.35
CA PHE A 110 -3.00 -3.21 -5.91
C PHE A 110 -3.45 -1.76 -5.74
N LEU A 111 -2.58 -0.97 -5.15
CA LEU A 111 -2.80 0.45 -4.86
C LEU A 111 -1.66 1.27 -5.45
N ALA A 112 -1.98 2.38 -6.10
CA ALA A 112 -1.03 3.41 -6.50
C ALA A 112 -1.33 4.70 -5.74
N PHE A 113 -0.32 5.32 -5.14
CA PHE A 113 -0.52 6.55 -4.38
C PHE A 113 0.72 7.44 -4.38
N HIS A 114 0.48 8.71 -4.15
CA HIS A 114 1.52 9.70 -3.87
C HIS A 114 1.67 9.89 -2.35
N SER A 115 2.84 10.27 -1.88
CA SER A 115 3.14 10.47 -0.45
C SER A 115 2.22 11.46 0.26
N SER A 116 1.59 12.40 -0.46
CA SER A 116 0.62 13.35 0.09
C SER A 116 -0.77 12.77 0.36
N ALA A 117 -1.05 11.53 -0.05
CA ALA A 117 -2.35 10.90 0.13
C ALA A 117 -2.70 10.69 1.61
N VAL A 118 -1.69 10.33 2.42
CA VAL A 118 -1.87 9.96 3.84
C VAL A 118 -0.96 10.79 4.72
N GLY A 119 -1.52 11.34 5.79
CA GLY A 119 -0.79 12.00 6.85
C GLY A 119 -0.69 11.14 8.10
N THR A 120 0.47 11.20 8.74
CA THR A 120 0.71 10.53 10.01
C THR A 120 1.02 11.57 11.08
N VAL A 121 0.27 11.55 12.17
CA VAL A 121 0.50 12.41 13.34
C VAL A 121 0.98 11.53 14.48
N LYS A 122 2.08 11.91 15.10
CA LYS A 122 2.66 11.24 16.25
C LYS A 122 2.47 12.11 17.48
N LEU A 123 1.61 11.72 18.40
CA LEU A 123 1.38 12.41 19.66
C LEU A 123 2.43 12.04 20.70
N LYS A 124 2.76 10.76 20.80
CA LYS A 124 3.81 10.25 21.69
C LYS A 124 4.71 9.29 20.91
N ASP A 125 6.00 9.50 21.06
CA ASP A 125 6.99 8.55 20.60
C ASP A 125 7.02 7.29 21.49
N ILE A 126 7.69 6.27 21.05
CA ILE A 126 7.87 5.06 21.85
C ILE A 126 8.66 5.44 23.09
N SER A 127 8.03 5.35 24.24
CA SER A 127 8.66 5.52 25.57
C SER A 127 8.50 4.26 26.37
N ILE A 128 9.60 3.84 27.00
CA ILE A 128 9.61 2.69 27.89
C ILE A 128 9.84 3.18 29.31
N GLU A 129 8.90 2.88 30.19
CA GLU A 129 8.98 3.14 31.62
C GLU A 129 9.16 1.82 32.35
N ALA A 130 10.10 1.76 33.27
CA ALA A 130 10.34 0.57 34.10
C ALA A 130 10.24 0.96 35.57
N GLU A 131 9.43 0.22 36.33
CA GLU A 131 9.26 0.40 37.76
C GLU A 131 9.37 -0.96 38.48
N TYR A 132 9.99 -0.96 39.64
CA TYR A 132 10.05 -2.15 40.51
C TYR A 132 8.80 -2.20 41.40
N ASP A 133 7.97 -3.23 41.19
CA ASP A 133 6.79 -3.48 42.01
C ASP A 133 7.16 -4.38 43.20
N MET A 134 7.25 -3.79 44.37
CA MET A 134 7.56 -4.52 45.61
C MET A 134 6.47 -5.52 46.00
N ARG A 135 5.22 -5.34 45.58
CA ARG A 135 4.11 -6.24 45.91
C ARG A 135 4.23 -7.57 45.14
N ARG A 136 4.73 -7.48 43.91
CA ARG A 136 4.90 -8.63 43.01
C ARG A 136 6.34 -9.14 42.94
N GLN A 137 7.28 -8.46 43.64
CA GLN A 137 8.69 -8.73 43.60
C GLN A 137 9.27 -8.88 42.17
N GLY A 138 8.84 -7.98 41.27
CA GLY A 138 9.23 -7.99 39.86
C GLY A 138 9.33 -6.61 39.27
N SER A 139 9.96 -6.48 38.12
CA SER A 139 10.00 -5.22 37.35
C SER A 139 8.84 -5.16 36.35
N LEU A 140 8.03 -4.10 36.44
CA LEU A 140 7.00 -3.79 35.48
C LEU A 140 7.60 -2.89 34.39
N MET A 141 7.54 -3.33 33.14
CA MET A 141 7.92 -2.52 32.00
C MET A 141 6.68 -2.17 31.17
N VAL A 142 6.46 -0.88 30.92
CA VAL A 142 5.35 -0.38 30.13
C VAL A 142 5.90 0.39 28.94
N ALA A 143 5.56 -0.07 27.73
CA ALA A 143 5.84 0.65 26.49
C ALA A 143 4.58 1.39 26.05
N LYS A 144 4.73 2.69 25.72
CA LYS A 144 3.63 3.56 25.28
C LYS A 144 3.99 4.20 23.95
N ALA A 145 3.05 4.21 23.02
CA ALA A 145 3.12 4.99 21.78
C ALA A 145 1.73 5.48 21.41
N ALA A 146 1.62 6.66 20.82
CA ALA A 146 0.37 7.18 20.30
C ALA A 146 0.60 7.80 18.92
N VAL A 147 0.06 7.13 17.89
CA VAL A 147 0.18 7.51 16.48
C VAL A 147 -1.20 7.47 15.86
N GLY A 148 -1.51 8.45 15.02
CA GLY A 148 -2.74 8.50 14.23
C GLY A 148 -2.41 8.66 12.75
N HIS A 149 -3.22 8.04 11.89
CA HIS A 149 -3.13 8.17 10.45
C HIS A 149 -4.45 8.74 9.93
N GLY A 150 -4.37 9.57 8.90
CA GLY A 150 -5.55 10.14 8.26
C GLY A 150 -5.32 10.39 6.78
N VAL A 151 -6.41 10.36 6.00
CA VAL A 151 -6.38 10.72 4.59
C VAL A 151 -6.31 12.24 4.47
N LEU A 152 -5.32 12.74 3.75
CA LEU A 152 -5.15 14.17 3.48
C LEU A 152 -5.70 14.54 2.10
N ARG A 153 -5.38 13.74 1.09
CA ARG A 153 -5.76 14.02 -0.30
C ARG A 153 -6.20 12.72 -0.98
N PRO A 154 -7.51 12.44 -1.03
CA PRO A 154 -8.03 11.20 -1.61
C PRO A 154 -7.72 11.05 -3.11
N GLU A 155 -7.65 12.15 -3.87
CA GLU A 155 -7.33 12.14 -5.30
C GLU A 155 -5.90 11.64 -5.60
N ALA A 156 -5.04 11.63 -4.59
CA ALA A 156 -3.66 11.15 -4.70
C ALA A 156 -3.51 9.63 -4.50
N CYS A 157 -4.62 8.90 -4.47
CA CYS A 157 -4.65 7.44 -4.34
C CYS A 157 -5.58 6.82 -5.36
N VAL A 158 -5.09 5.80 -6.07
CA VAL A 158 -5.86 5.04 -7.07
C VAL A 158 -5.86 3.57 -6.64
N LYS A 159 -7.06 2.99 -6.56
CA LYS A 159 -7.27 1.57 -6.27
C LYS A 159 -7.57 0.82 -7.56
N VAL A 160 -6.86 -0.28 -7.80
CA VAL A 160 -7.12 -1.19 -8.92
C VAL A 160 -7.78 -2.45 -8.41
N TYR A 161 -8.91 -2.80 -9.01
CA TYR A 161 -9.72 -3.99 -8.70
C TYR A 161 -10.10 -4.71 -10.00
N THR A 162 -10.48 -5.98 -9.89
CA THR A 162 -10.99 -6.83 -10.99
C THR A 162 -12.41 -7.26 -10.74
#